data_32b2a9eb1c9db237e03ae2257df9ea0a
#
_entry.id   32b2a9eb1c9db237e03ae2257df9ea0a
#
_cell.length_a   1.000
_cell.length_b   1.000
_cell.length_c   1.000
_cell.angle_alpha   90.00
_cell.angle_beta   90.00
_cell.angle_gamma   90.00
#
_symmetry.space_group_name_H-M   'P 1'
#
loop_
_entity.id
_entity.type
_entity.pdbx_description
1 polymer ?
#
loop_
_entity_poly.entity_id
_entity_poly.type
_entity_poly.pdbx_seq_one_letter_code
_entity_poly.pdbx_strand_id
1 'polypeptide(L)'
;MSNTRTLLLTVAAALSVASGCSPRTTGSAPAPAPGVNLPRPSDPNEPHLTNVRQITDGGENAEAYFSRDGKWITFQSSRNGRTCDQQYVMRPDGSGLQRVSNGNGKTTCGWFLPGSDRLFFGSSHLHDSLCPPKPDPSKGYVWPLDKFDIFTLSRDGSDMRRLTNYDVYTAEAVLSPDGKTIVFTSLKDGDLEIYTMNVDGSNVKRLTSTAGYDGGPWWSPDGSKIVYRAHHPKDTTELRQYRELLGQGLIRPSKVELFVMNADGSDNRQITTLGGANFGPSWTPNGKQIIFSSNHKNPRSGNFDLYLVDLDGKNLEQVTNSPVFDGFPMFSPDGRELIWASNRFDQKQTETNLFIADWKN
;
A
#
# COMPACT_ATOMS: atom_id res chain seq x y z
N MET A 1 69.97 21.40 47.00
CA MET A 1 69.16 20.86 45.93
C MET A 1 67.74 21.26 46.27
N SER A 2 67.30 22.39 45.74
CA SER A 2 66.11 23.12 46.17
C SER A 2 64.96 22.81 45.21
N ASN A 3 63.83 22.32 45.73
CA ASN A 3 62.59 22.16 45.03
C ASN A 3 61.66 23.29 45.36
N THR A 4 61.46 24.14 44.37
CA THR A 4 60.48 25.26 44.48
C THR A 4 59.14 24.76 43.84
N ARG A 5 58.09 24.67 44.68
CA ARG A 5 56.70 24.43 44.20
C ARG A 5 56.03 25.77 44.00
N THR A 6 55.59 26.00 42.76
CA THR A 6 54.76 27.12 42.38
C THR A 6 53.28 26.80 42.58
N LEU A 7 52.58 27.55 43.37
CA LEU A 7 51.12 27.40 43.59
C LEU A 7 50.37 28.25 42.57
N LEU A 8 49.56 27.63 41.72
CA LEU A 8 48.64 28.31 40.81
C LEU A 8 47.23 28.35 41.45
N LEU A 9 46.80 29.56 41.76
CA LEU A 9 45.42 29.86 42.14
C LEU A 9 44.54 29.85 40.88
N THR A 10 43.54 28.97 40.82
CA THR A 10 42.46 29.03 39.84
C THR A 10 41.26 29.76 40.44
N VAL A 11 40.93 30.90 39.84
CA VAL A 11 39.69 31.66 40.10
C VAL A 11 38.55 31.00 39.33
N ALA A 12 37.56 30.46 40.04
CA ALA A 12 36.32 29.95 39.44
C ALA A 12 35.36 31.12 39.22
N ALA A 13 35.10 31.44 37.94
CA ALA A 13 34.02 32.35 37.56
C ALA A 13 32.73 31.53 37.40
N ALA A 14 31.73 31.78 38.24
CA ALA A 14 30.39 31.22 38.11
C ALA A 14 29.64 31.97 37.00
N LEU A 15 29.40 31.28 35.84
CA LEU A 15 28.45 31.74 34.83
C LEU A 15 27.05 31.23 35.18
N SER A 16 26.17 32.13 35.55
CA SER A 16 24.74 31.89 35.66
C SER A 16 24.12 31.76 34.26
N VAL A 17 23.73 30.54 33.87
CA VAL A 17 22.98 30.31 32.65
C VAL A 17 21.50 30.59 32.92
N ALA A 18 21.03 31.73 32.44
CA ALA A 18 19.58 32.00 32.36
C ALA A 18 18.96 31.13 31.30
N SER A 19 18.11 30.17 31.73
CA SER A 19 17.28 29.35 30.83
C SER A 19 16.18 30.23 30.22
N GLY A 20 16.43 30.78 29.03
CA GLY A 20 15.42 31.43 28.23
C GLY A 20 14.56 30.36 27.54
N CYS A 21 13.30 30.23 27.96
CA CYS A 21 12.27 29.54 27.17
C CYS A 21 12.03 30.34 25.89
N SER A 22 12.58 29.89 24.77
CA SER A 22 12.16 30.36 23.44
C SER A 22 10.81 29.76 23.10
N PRO A 23 9.82 30.56 22.63
CA PRO A 23 8.57 30.00 22.17
C PRO A 23 8.85 29.13 20.94
N ARG A 24 8.32 27.88 20.93
CA ARG A 24 8.28 27.02 19.77
C ARG A 24 7.50 27.77 18.68
N THR A 25 8.19 28.26 17.68
CA THR A 25 7.55 28.66 16.42
C THR A 25 6.92 27.42 15.82
N THR A 26 5.60 27.42 15.70
CA THR A 26 4.87 26.45 14.87
C THR A 26 5.29 26.72 13.43
N GLY A 27 6.35 26.04 12.99
CA GLY A 27 6.79 26.11 11.60
C GLY A 27 5.65 25.60 10.72
N SER A 28 5.19 26.43 9.78
CA SER A 28 4.35 25.98 8.69
C SER A 28 5.05 24.81 8.00
N ALA A 29 4.29 23.76 7.66
CA ALA A 29 4.82 22.66 6.86
C ALA A 29 5.55 23.23 5.63
N PRO A 30 6.70 22.66 5.22
CA PRO A 30 7.41 23.12 4.04
C PRO A 30 6.47 23.09 2.83
N ALA A 31 6.54 24.09 1.98
CA ALA A 31 5.80 24.13 0.73
C ALA A 31 6.09 22.86 -0.10
N PRO A 32 5.12 22.34 -0.87
CA PRO A 32 5.34 21.21 -1.76
C PRO A 32 6.50 21.51 -2.72
N ALA A 33 7.26 20.47 -3.07
CA ALA A 33 8.32 20.59 -4.07
C ALA A 33 7.72 21.07 -5.41
N PRO A 34 8.46 21.82 -6.24
CA PRO A 34 8.01 22.17 -7.58
C PRO A 34 7.58 20.92 -8.36
N GLY A 35 6.40 20.92 -8.95
CA GLY A 35 5.83 19.79 -9.69
C GLY A 35 4.81 18.93 -8.90
N VAL A 36 4.71 19.11 -7.59
CA VAL A 36 3.79 18.38 -6.72
C VAL A 36 2.49 19.18 -6.52
N ASN A 37 1.34 18.45 -6.41
CA ASN A 37 -0.02 19.01 -6.33
C ASN A 37 -0.39 19.88 -7.58
N LEU A 38 -0.08 19.34 -8.75
CA LEU A 38 -0.33 20.01 -10.03
C LEU A 38 -1.76 19.75 -10.48
N PRO A 39 -2.57 20.80 -10.74
CA PRO A 39 -3.85 20.64 -11.43
C PRO A 39 -3.65 19.96 -12.79
N ARG A 40 -4.52 19.00 -13.11
CA ARG A 40 -4.54 18.27 -14.38
C ARG A 40 -5.91 18.42 -15.03
N PRO A 41 -5.99 18.44 -16.37
CA PRO A 41 -7.27 18.47 -17.04
C PRO A 41 -8.11 17.25 -16.68
N SER A 42 -9.41 17.46 -16.42
CA SER A 42 -10.39 16.40 -16.29
C SER A 42 -10.75 15.87 -17.67
N ASP A 43 -10.92 14.56 -17.80
CA ASP A 43 -11.40 13.92 -19.02
C ASP A 43 -12.94 13.90 -19.01
N PRO A 44 -13.64 14.38 -20.06
CA PRO A 44 -15.10 14.31 -20.14
C PRO A 44 -15.63 12.86 -20.16
N ASN A 45 -14.80 11.87 -20.49
CA ASN A 45 -15.14 10.45 -20.45
C ASN A 45 -14.93 9.82 -19.06
N GLU A 46 -14.48 10.60 -18.07
CA GLU A 46 -14.30 10.20 -16.68
C GLU A 46 -15.21 11.04 -15.77
N PRO A 47 -16.54 10.91 -15.87
CA PRO A 47 -17.51 11.86 -15.26
C PRO A 47 -17.45 11.88 -13.73
N HIS A 48 -16.96 10.81 -13.10
CA HIS A 48 -16.78 10.74 -11.66
C HIS A 48 -15.60 11.56 -11.13
N LEU A 49 -14.64 11.92 -12.00
CA LEU A 49 -13.39 12.55 -11.59
C LEU A 49 -13.34 14.03 -11.98
N THR A 50 -13.34 14.90 -10.98
CA THR A 50 -13.19 16.36 -11.19
C THR A 50 -12.06 16.90 -10.33
N ASN A 51 -11.55 18.10 -10.66
CA ASN A 51 -10.42 18.70 -9.96
C ASN A 51 -9.22 17.75 -9.82
N VAL A 52 -8.87 17.04 -10.90
CA VAL A 52 -7.77 16.07 -10.91
C VAL A 52 -6.45 16.79 -10.58
N ARG A 53 -5.71 16.25 -9.64
CA ARG A 53 -4.41 16.77 -9.21
C ARG A 53 -3.38 15.63 -9.16
N GLN A 54 -2.20 15.86 -9.69
CA GLN A 54 -1.04 14.99 -9.51
C GLN A 54 -0.32 15.40 -8.24
N ILE A 55 -0.15 14.48 -7.30
CA ILE A 55 0.41 14.78 -5.96
C ILE A 55 1.78 14.17 -5.70
N THR A 56 2.34 13.45 -6.68
CA THR A 56 3.76 13.04 -6.71
C THR A 56 4.39 13.36 -8.04
N ASP A 57 5.71 13.47 -8.04
CA ASP A 57 6.54 13.66 -9.24
C ASP A 57 7.80 12.82 -9.07
N GLY A 58 8.13 12.02 -10.09
CA GLY A 58 9.27 11.13 -10.10
C GLY A 58 9.11 9.82 -9.33
N GLY A 59 9.72 8.77 -9.85
CA GLY A 59 9.72 7.41 -9.31
C GLY A 59 8.49 6.58 -9.69
N GLU A 60 8.49 5.33 -9.24
CA GLU A 60 7.32 4.47 -9.30
C GLU A 60 6.59 4.59 -7.96
N ASN A 61 5.38 5.15 -7.95
CA ASN A 61 4.57 5.38 -6.76
C ASN A 61 3.29 4.55 -6.85
N ALA A 62 2.94 3.82 -5.80
CA ALA A 62 1.77 2.95 -5.79
C ALA A 62 1.18 2.80 -4.39
N GLU A 63 -0.02 2.23 -4.34
CA GLU A 63 -0.69 1.82 -3.10
C GLU A 63 -0.77 2.94 -2.06
N ALA A 64 -1.39 4.05 -2.47
CA ALA A 64 -1.56 5.22 -1.63
C ALA A 64 -2.85 5.11 -0.80
N TYR A 65 -2.71 5.15 0.52
CA TYR A 65 -3.80 4.93 1.46
C TYR A 65 -3.91 6.06 2.46
N PHE A 66 -5.13 6.59 2.65
CA PHE A 66 -5.40 7.66 3.59
C PHE A 66 -5.31 7.18 5.06
N SER A 67 -4.84 8.06 5.93
CA SER A 67 -5.11 7.94 7.36
C SER A 67 -6.61 8.13 7.63
N ARG A 68 -7.13 7.56 8.72
CA ARG A 68 -8.55 7.63 9.05
C ARG A 68 -9.10 9.05 9.22
N ASP A 69 -8.25 10.00 9.63
CA ASP A 69 -8.62 11.42 9.75
C ASP A 69 -8.42 12.21 8.45
N GLY A 70 -8.02 11.55 7.36
CA GLY A 70 -7.79 12.14 6.04
C GLY A 70 -6.59 13.09 5.96
N LYS A 71 -5.79 13.23 7.02
CA LYS A 71 -4.70 14.23 7.06
C LYS A 71 -3.39 13.74 6.46
N TRP A 72 -3.23 12.43 6.31
CA TRP A 72 -2.02 11.80 5.83
C TRP A 72 -2.34 10.75 4.79
N ILE A 73 -1.37 10.52 3.91
CA ILE A 73 -1.34 9.42 2.95
C ILE A 73 -0.06 8.64 3.21
N THR A 74 -0.13 7.31 3.24
CA THR A 74 1.03 6.43 3.17
C THR A 74 1.06 5.75 1.81
N PHE A 75 2.25 5.55 1.24
CA PHE A 75 2.40 4.92 -0.08
C PHE A 75 3.79 4.30 -0.23
N GLN A 76 3.91 3.37 -1.15
CA GLN A 76 5.22 2.80 -1.53
C GLN A 76 5.78 3.54 -2.75
N SER A 77 7.10 3.69 -2.78
CA SER A 77 7.79 4.38 -3.86
C SER A 77 9.24 3.95 -4.05
N SER A 78 9.64 3.78 -5.32
CA SER A 78 11.03 3.65 -5.74
C SER A 78 11.52 4.99 -6.30
N ARG A 79 11.93 5.90 -5.44
CA ARG A 79 12.41 7.26 -5.77
C ARG A 79 13.82 7.54 -5.26
N ASN A 80 14.41 8.64 -5.67
CA ASN A 80 15.75 9.09 -5.24
C ASN A 80 16.84 8.04 -5.53
N GLY A 81 16.80 7.43 -6.74
CA GLY A 81 17.78 6.45 -7.19
C GLY A 81 17.65 5.05 -6.54
N ARG A 82 16.56 4.79 -5.82
CA ARG A 82 16.29 3.47 -5.25
C ARG A 82 15.71 2.54 -6.31
N THR A 83 16.09 1.28 -6.25
CA THR A 83 15.69 0.25 -7.22
C THR A 83 14.52 -0.62 -6.74
N CYS A 84 14.06 -0.41 -5.50
CA CYS A 84 12.85 -1.02 -4.96
C CYS A 84 12.11 -0.10 -3.99
N ASP A 85 10.86 -0.45 -3.77
CA ASP A 85 9.93 0.34 -3.00
C ASP A 85 10.35 0.51 -1.54
N GLN A 86 10.13 1.72 -1.05
CA GLN A 86 10.21 2.10 0.34
C GLN A 86 8.90 2.73 0.77
N GLN A 87 8.59 2.68 2.06
CA GLN A 87 7.38 3.27 2.60
C GLN A 87 7.58 4.75 2.89
N TYR A 88 6.66 5.57 2.38
CA TYR A 88 6.61 7.01 2.54
C TYR A 88 5.28 7.46 3.15
N VAL A 89 5.29 8.65 3.72
CA VAL A 89 4.10 9.39 4.14
C VAL A 89 4.14 10.81 3.60
N MET A 90 2.97 11.39 3.35
CA MET A 90 2.80 12.81 2.98
C MET A 90 1.38 13.28 3.33
N ARG A 91 1.11 14.56 3.17
CA ARG A 91 -0.25 15.09 3.22
C ARG A 91 -0.95 14.91 1.87
N PRO A 92 -2.30 14.97 1.80
CA PRO A 92 -3.04 14.86 0.54
C PRO A 92 -2.71 15.95 -0.50
N ASP A 93 -2.16 17.07 -0.06
CA ASP A 93 -1.65 18.13 -0.91
C ASP A 93 -0.21 17.90 -1.42
N GLY A 94 0.39 16.72 -1.11
CA GLY A 94 1.76 16.36 -1.46
C GLY A 94 2.83 16.96 -0.53
N SER A 95 2.47 17.80 0.44
CA SER A 95 3.42 18.38 1.38
C SER A 95 3.85 17.38 2.46
N GLY A 96 4.98 17.65 3.10
CA GLY A 96 5.48 16.84 4.22
C GLY A 96 5.94 15.44 3.82
N LEU A 97 6.36 15.24 2.56
CA LEU A 97 6.88 13.98 2.06
C LEU A 97 8.06 13.51 2.91
N GLN A 98 7.94 12.31 3.46
CA GLN A 98 8.94 11.68 4.31
C GLN A 98 8.97 10.18 4.09
N ARG A 99 10.18 9.59 3.96
CA ARG A 99 10.36 8.14 4.05
C ARG A 99 10.31 7.74 5.52
N VAL A 100 9.54 6.69 5.81
CA VAL A 100 9.39 6.12 7.17
C VAL A 100 10.08 4.76 7.32
N SER A 101 10.22 4.00 6.24
CA SER A 101 10.99 2.74 6.26
C SER A 101 12.49 3.00 6.43
N ASN A 102 13.23 1.99 6.92
CA ASN A 102 14.66 2.11 7.23
C ASN A 102 15.57 2.21 5.99
N GLY A 103 15.04 1.93 4.80
CA GLY A 103 15.79 1.99 3.54
C GLY A 103 16.42 0.68 3.10
N ASN A 104 16.33 -0.36 3.89
CA ASN A 104 16.81 -1.70 3.57
C ASN A 104 15.68 -2.57 3.04
N GLY A 105 16.02 -3.51 2.14
CA GLY A 105 15.06 -4.40 1.50
C GLY A 105 13.99 -3.65 0.70
N LYS A 106 12.84 -4.29 0.53
CA LYS A 106 11.66 -3.79 -0.16
C LYS A 106 10.50 -3.66 0.82
N THR A 107 9.62 -2.68 0.61
CA THR A 107 8.39 -2.51 1.39
C THR A 107 7.15 -2.57 0.51
N THR A 108 5.99 -2.85 1.10
CA THR A 108 4.69 -2.85 0.42
C THR A 108 3.53 -2.60 1.38
N CYS A 109 2.42 -2.08 0.86
CA CYS A 109 1.10 -2.03 1.50
C CYS A 109 1.13 -1.42 2.91
N GLY A 110 1.41 -0.13 3.02
CA GLY A 110 1.41 0.57 4.31
C GLY A 110 0.03 1.04 4.74
N TRP A 111 -0.26 1.02 6.04
CA TRP A 111 -1.53 1.42 6.61
C TRP A 111 -1.38 2.13 7.95
N PHE A 112 -2.20 3.16 8.22
CA PHE A 112 -2.16 3.88 9.49
C PHE A 112 -2.97 3.20 10.60
N LEU A 113 -2.46 3.24 11.83
CA LEU A 113 -3.18 2.84 13.03
C LEU A 113 -3.99 4.03 13.60
N PRO A 114 -5.32 3.93 13.73
CA PRO A 114 -6.16 5.01 14.20
C PRO A 114 -5.81 5.44 15.63
N GLY A 115 -5.95 6.74 15.91
CA GLY A 115 -5.74 7.29 17.25
C GLY A 115 -4.28 7.27 17.72
N SER A 116 -3.35 6.95 16.82
CA SER A 116 -1.92 6.92 17.11
C SER A 116 -1.11 7.54 15.97
N ASP A 117 0.15 7.84 16.24
CA ASP A 117 1.11 8.30 15.23
C ASP A 117 1.89 7.12 14.61
N ARG A 118 1.23 5.97 14.47
CA ARG A 118 1.83 4.73 13.99
C ARG A 118 1.22 4.25 12.68
N LEU A 119 2.02 3.50 11.93
CA LEU A 119 1.59 2.76 10.76
C LEU A 119 2.21 1.36 10.78
N PHE A 120 1.70 0.48 9.93
CA PHE A 120 2.31 -0.82 9.65
C PHE A 120 2.45 -1.02 8.13
N PHE A 121 3.36 -1.89 7.73
CA PHE A 121 3.63 -2.25 6.33
C PHE A 121 4.36 -3.58 6.24
N GLY A 122 4.32 -4.20 5.06
CA GLY A 122 5.16 -5.35 4.73
C GLY A 122 6.60 -4.93 4.42
N SER A 123 7.60 -5.66 4.91
CA SER A 123 9.01 -5.41 4.61
C SER A 123 9.85 -6.68 4.57
N SER A 124 10.78 -6.74 3.60
CA SER A 124 11.73 -7.85 3.45
C SER A 124 13.06 -7.61 4.19
N HIS A 125 13.27 -6.48 4.84
CA HIS A 125 14.58 -6.01 5.32
C HIS A 125 15.29 -6.93 6.34
N LEU A 126 14.57 -7.82 7.01
CA LEU A 126 15.17 -8.84 7.90
C LEU A 126 15.53 -10.14 7.16
N HIS A 127 15.00 -10.36 5.96
CA HIS A 127 15.29 -11.51 5.12
C HIS A 127 16.36 -11.17 4.08
N ASP A 128 16.28 -9.97 3.49
CA ASP A 128 17.27 -9.42 2.59
C ASP A 128 17.34 -7.90 2.78
N SER A 129 18.51 -7.36 3.05
CA SER A 129 18.75 -5.92 3.17
C SER A 129 18.88 -5.22 1.81
N LEU A 130 19.09 -5.97 0.75
CA LEU A 130 19.16 -5.47 -0.63
C LEU A 130 17.80 -5.50 -1.29
N CYS A 131 17.68 -4.81 -2.42
CA CYS A 131 16.52 -4.95 -3.28
C CYS A 131 16.47 -6.36 -3.89
N PRO A 132 15.36 -7.11 -3.75
CA PRO A 132 15.20 -8.38 -4.43
C PRO A 132 15.38 -8.23 -5.94
N PRO A 133 15.98 -9.22 -6.63
CA PRO A 133 16.11 -9.18 -8.08
C PRO A 133 14.74 -9.23 -8.76
N LYS A 134 14.61 -8.51 -9.89
CA LYS A 134 13.39 -8.64 -10.71
C LYS A 134 13.28 -10.07 -11.26
N PRO A 135 12.06 -10.62 -11.40
CA PRO A 135 11.86 -11.93 -12.01
C PRO A 135 12.47 -12.02 -13.42
N ASP A 136 12.86 -13.21 -13.84
CA ASP A 136 13.32 -13.49 -15.19
C ASP A 136 12.23 -13.13 -16.21
N PRO A 137 12.48 -12.21 -17.17
CA PRO A 137 11.50 -11.80 -18.17
C PRO A 137 10.97 -12.95 -19.06
N SER A 138 11.74 -14.04 -19.21
CA SER A 138 11.30 -15.23 -19.98
C SER A 138 10.09 -15.92 -19.36
N LYS A 139 9.82 -15.71 -18.07
CA LYS A 139 8.63 -16.20 -17.35
C LYS A 139 7.35 -15.46 -17.74
N GLY A 140 7.45 -14.35 -18.49
CA GLY A 140 6.35 -13.45 -18.77
C GLY A 140 5.95 -12.63 -17.52
N TYR A 141 4.71 -12.14 -17.49
CA TYR A 141 4.23 -11.34 -16.35
C TYR A 141 3.95 -12.24 -15.14
N VAL A 142 4.81 -12.14 -14.13
CA VAL A 142 4.73 -12.86 -12.86
C VAL A 142 5.03 -11.91 -11.70
N TRP A 143 4.45 -12.17 -10.53
CA TRP A 143 4.77 -11.48 -9.29
C TRP A 143 5.70 -12.34 -8.43
N PRO A 144 6.82 -11.77 -7.93
CA PRO A 144 7.66 -12.45 -6.96
C PRO A 144 7.01 -12.45 -5.58
N LEU A 145 7.17 -13.55 -4.88
CA LEU A 145 6.76 -13.74 -3.49
C LEU A 145 7.98 -13.62 -2.58
N ASP A 146 8.55 -12.41 -2.53
CA ASP A 146 9.66 -12.13 -1.63
C ASP A 146 9.23 -12.41 -0.19
N LYS A 147 10.19 -12.83 0.66
CA LYS A 147 9.90 -13.03 2.08
C LYS A 147 9.68 -11.68 2.74
N PHE A 148 8.44 -11.42 3.11
CA PHE A 148 8.03 -10.25 3.86
C PHE A 148 7.56 -10.65 5.24
N ASP A 149 7.72 -9.70 6.17
CA ASP A 149 6.99 -9.67 7.43
C ASP A 149 6.27 -8.34 7.59
N ILE A 150 5.24 -8.33 8.41
CA ILE A 150 4.50 -7.13 8.76
C ILE A 150 5.20 -6.47 9.96
N PHE A 151 5.50 -5.18 9.83
CA PHE A 151 6.11 -4.35 10.86
C PHE A 151 5.20 -3.18 11.19
N THR A 152 5.25 -2.71 12.43
CA THR A 152 4.67 -1.43 12.85
C THR A 152 5.76 -0.49 13.36
N LEU A 153 5.58 0.82 13.13
CA LEU A 153 6.51 1.86 13.55
C LEU A 153 5.78 3.19 13.76
N SER A 154 6.44 4.13 14.41
CA SER A 154 5.99 5.52 14.49
C SER A 154 6.15 6.20 13.12
N ARG A 155 5.30 7.17 12.80
CA ARG A 155 5.33 7.90 11.52
C ARG A 155 6.65 8.67 11.28
N ASP A 156 7.42 8.96 12.30
CA ASP A 156 8.78 9.51 12.18
C ASP A 156 9.84 8.47 11.80
N GLY A 157 9.45 7.18 11.66
CA GLY A 157 10.34 6.08 11.34
C GLY A 157 10.96 5.38 12.56
N SER A 158 10.65 5.83 13.78
CA SER A 158 11.16 5.25 15.02
C SER A 158 10.30 4.08 15.54
N ASP A 159 10.77 3.39 16.56
CA ASP A 159 10.09 2.34 17.32
C ASP A 159 9.49 1.25 16.41
N MET A 160 10.30 0.75 15.46
CA MET A 160 9.90 -0.34 14.56
C MET A 160 9.79 -1.66 15.32
N ARG A 161 8.66 -2.35 15.16
CA ARG A 161 8.37 -3.65 15.79
C ARG A 161 7.87 -4.63 14.75
N ARG A 162 8.35 -5.87 14.80
CA ARG A 162 7.91 -6.98 13.95
C ARG A 162 6.63 -7.57 14.52
N LEU A 163 5.59 -7.74 13.68
CA LEU A 163 4.31 -8.36 14.04
C LEU A 163 4.21 -9.82 13.60
N THR A 164 4.89 -10.20 12.49
CA THR A 164 4.89 -11.57 11.97
C THR A 164 6.30 -12.12 11.82
N ASN A 165 6.46 -13.45 11.85
CA ASN A 165 7.75 -14.13 11.76
C ASN A 165 7.56 -15.55 11.16
N TYR A 166 7.19 -15.64 9.87
CA TYR A 166 6.90 -16.93 9.24
C TYR A 166 7.95 -17.37 8.21
N ASP A 167 8.96 -16.54 7.93
CA ASP A 167 10.02 -16.80 6.94
C ASP A 167 9.51 -17.09 5.51
N VAL A 168 8.33 -16.56 5.18
CA VAL A 168 7.66 -16.67 3.87
C VAL A 168 7.03 -15.34 3.49
N TYR A 169 6.46 -15.25 2.29
CA TYR A 169 5.65 -14.09 1.90
C TYR A 169 4.52 -13.86 2.91
N THR A 170 4.52 -12.70 3.56
CA THR A 170 3.49 -12.25 4.49
C THR A 170 3.33 -10.74 4.37
N ALA A 171 2.30 -10.28 3.66
CA ALA A 171 2.13 -8.88 3.27
C ALA A 171 0.65 -8.53 3.01
N GLU A 172 0.40 -7.42 2.31
CA GLU A 172 -0.91 -6.94 1.87
C GLU A 172 -1.88 -6.74 3.06
N ALA A 173 -1.33 -6.17 4.14
CA ALA A 173 -2.04 -6.01 5.39
C ALA A 173 -2.96 -4.77 5.35
N VAL A 174 -4.21 -4.93 5.79
CA VAL A 174 -5.23 -3.87 5.87
C VAL A 174 -5.94 -3.92 7.21
N LEU A 175 -6.13 -2.76 7.83
CA LEU A 175 -6.76 -2.62 9.13
C LEU A 175 -8.29 -2.61 9.03
N SER A 176 -8.96 -3.29 9.95
CA SER A 176 -10.42 -3.22 10.09
C SER A 176 -10.90 -1.80 10.47
N PRO A 177 -12.14 -1.43 10.11
CA PRO A 177 -12.67 -0.10 10.43
C PRO A 177 -12.73 0.21 11.93
N ASP A 178 -12.85 -0.80 12.79
CA ASP A 178 -12.84 -0.63 14.25
C ASP A 178 -11.41 -0.49 14.84
N GLY A 179 -10.37 -0.68 13.98
CA GLY A 179 -8.98 -0.54 14.36
C GLY A 179 -8.40 -1.68 15.20
N LYS A 180 -9.04 -2.85 15.27
CA LYS A 180 -8.63 -3.95 16.16
C LYS A 180 -8.03 -5.15 15.47
N THR A 181 -8.35 -5.34 14.17
CA THR A 181 -8.00 -6.53 13.41
C THR A 181 -7.27 -6.15 12.13
N ILE A 182 -6.18 -6.84 11.84
CA ILE A 182 -5.46 -6.75 10.56
C ILE A 182 -5.86 -7.97 9.73
N VAL A 183 -6.33 -7.76 8.48
CA VAL A 183 -6.43 -8.81 7.46
C VAL A 183 -5.18 -8.74 6.59
N PHE A 184 -4.63 -9.89 6.17
CA PHE A 184 -3.39 -9.96 5.40
C PHE A 184 -3.30 -11.25 4.56
N THR A 185 -2.39 -11.27 3.61
CA THR A 185 -2.05 -12.43 2.79
C THR A 185 -0.79 -13.10 3.32
N SER A 186 -0.75 -14.43 3.40
CA SER A 186 0.46 -15.18 3.78
C SER A 186 0.55 -16.56 3.14
N LEU A 187 1.79 -16.99 2.90
CA LEU A 187 2.15 -18.34 2.44
C LEU A 187 2.46 -19.30 3.61
N LYS A 188 2.15 -18.92 4.86
CA LYS A 188 2.58 -19.64 6.08
C LYS A 188 2.12 -21.09 6.18
N ASP A 189 1.03 -21.45 5.53
CA ASP A 189 0.49 -22.82 5.53
C ASP A 189 0.68 -23.53 4.17
N GLY A 190 1.60 -23.03 3.32
CA GLY A 190 2.03 -23.67 2.07
C GLY A 190 1.26 -23.26 0.83
N ASP A 191 0.22 -22.41 0.96
CA ASP A 191 -0.50 -21.77 -0.13
C ASP A 191 -0.77 -20.30 0.21
N LEU A 192 -1.06 -19.47 -0.79
CA LEU A 192 -1.39 -18.05 -0.59
C LEU A 192 -2.83 -17.90 -0.14
N GLU A 193 -2.98 -17.53 1.12
CA GLU A 193 -4.26 -17.50 1.80
C GLU A 193 -4.47 -16.18 2.56
N ILE A 194 -5.72 -15.87 2.84
CA ILE A 194 -6.12 -14.73 3.64
C ILE A 194 -6.16 -15.11 5.12
N TYR A 195 -5.59 -14.28 5.95
CA TYR A 195 -5.54 -14.41 7.41
C TYR A 195 -6.02 -13.13 8.08
N THR A 196 -6.43 -13.28 9.34
CA THR A 196 -6.60 -12.14 10.27
C THR A 196 -5.72 -12.31 11.48
N MET A 197 -5.37 -11.19 12.13
CA MET A 197 -4.69 -11.15 13.43
C MET A 197 -5.11 -9.88 14.19
N ASN A 198 -4.90 -9.87 15.48
CA ASN A 198 -5.00 -8.65 16.28
C ASN A 198 -3.91 -7.65 15.86
N VAL A 199 -4.08 -6.36 16.16
CA VAL A 199 -3.09 -5.30 15.83
C VAL A 199 -1.74 -5.45 16.52
N ASP A 200 -1.65 -6.29 17.55
CA ASP A 200 -0.41 -6.65 18.24
C ASP A 200 0.28 -7.89 17.65
N GLY A 201 -0.27 -8.47 16.58
CA GLY A 201 0.22 -9.70 15.93
C GLY A 201 -0.31 -11.01 16.53
N SER A 202 -1.10 -10.96 17.59
CA SER A 202 -1.68 -12.15 18.25
C SER A 202 -2.94 -12.65 17.53
N ASN A 203 -3.43 -13.84 17.94
CA ASN A 203 -4.71 -14.43 17.50
C ASN A 203 -4.84 -14.59 15.97
N VAL A 204 -3.80 -15.12 15.33
CA VAL A 204 -3.79 -15.36 13.88
C VAL A 204 -4.80 -16.44 13.50
N LYS A 205 -5.69 -16.14 12.55
CA LYS A 205 -6.70 -17.05 11.99
C LYS A 205 -6.62 -17.09 10.49
N ARG A 206 -6.68 -18.27 9.88
CA ARG A 206 -6.83 -18.47 8.45
C ARG A 206 -8.30 -18.36 8.07
N LEU A 207 -8.62 -17.62 7.00
CA LEU A 207 -9.96 -17.41 6.49
C LEU A 207 -10.25 -18.18 5.20
N THR A 208 -9.23 -18.41 4.35
CA THR A 208 -9.37 -19.13 3.08
C THR A 208 -8.53 -20.40 3.07
N SER A 209 -8.91 -21.39 2.24
CA SER A 209 -8.23 -22.69 2.17
C SER A 209 -8.41 -23.41 0.82
N THR A 210 -8.95 -22.72 -0.18
CA THR A 210 -9.10 -23.27 -1.52
C THR A 210 -7.76 -23.22 -2.25
N ALA A 211 -7.32 -24.35 -2.81
CA ALA A 211 -6.03 -24.40 -3.52
C ALA A 211 -5.98 -23.36 -4.64
N GLY A 212 -4.96 -22.49 -4.59
CA GLY A 212 -4.77 -21.40 -5.54
C GLY A 212 -4.28 -20.13 -4.86
N TYR A 213 -4.37 -19.02 -5.55
CA TYR A 213 -3.98 -17.72 -5.08
C TYR A 213 -5.17 -16.98 -4.46
N ASP A 214 -5.04 -16.59 -3.20
CA ASP A 214 -5.89 -15.63 -2.51
C ASP A 214 -5.04 -14.48 -1.97
N GLY A 215 -5.35 -13.22 -2.31
CA GLY A 215 -4.52 -12.08 -1.90
C GLY A 215 -5.20 -10.72 -2.02
N GLY A 216 -4.53 -9.67 -1.51
CA GLY A 216 -4.98 -8.29 -1.53
C GLY A 216 -6.33 -8.06 -0.87
N PRO A 217 -6.53 -8.51 0.38
CA PRO A 217 -7.79 -8.37 1.08
C PRO A 217 -8.06 -6.93 1.51
N TRP A 218 -9.35 -6.54 1.55
CA TRP A 218 -9.79 -5.22 1.98
C TRP A 218 -11.11 -5.28 2.73
N TRP A 219 -11.17 -4.67 3.91
CA TRP A 219 -12.37 -4.60 4.74
C TRP A 219 -13.45 -3.70 4.14
N SER A 220 -14.72 -4.10 4.25
CA SER A 220 -15.85 -3.21 4.01
C SER A 220 -15.89 -2.06 5.03
N PRO A 221 -16.50 -0.91 4.71
CA PRO A 221 -16.55 0.24 5.63
C PRO A 221 -17.20 -0.06 6.98
N ASP A 222 -18.14 -1.02 7.02
CA ASP A 222 -18.81 -1.48 8.26
C ASP A 222 -18.08 -2.63 8.97
N GLY A 223 -16.99 -3.16 8.36
CA GLY A 223 -16.20 -4.28 8.90
C GLY A 223 -16.87 -5.64 8.81
N SER A 224 -18.03 -5.75 8.16
CA SER A 224 -18.78 -7.02 8.08
C SER A 224 -18.27 -7.97 7.01
N LYS A 225 -17.54 -7.46 5.99
CA LYS A 225 -17.09 -8.21 4.83
C LYS A 225 -15.63 -7.89 4.48
N ILE A 226 -15.04 -8.81 3.70
CA ILE A 226 -13.72 -8.67 3.09
C ILE A 226 -13.87 -8.93 1.60
N VAL A 227 -13.40 -7.99 0.76
CA VAL A 227 -13.15 -8.21 -0.67
C VAL A 227 -11.69 -8.59 -0.86
N TYR A 228 -11.40 -9.46 -1.80
CA TYR A 228 -10.04 -9.86 -2.17
C TYR A 228 -9.98 -10.34 -3.61
N ARG A 229 -8.79 -10.52 -4.16
CA ARG A 229 -8.58 -11.10 -5.49
C ARG A 229 -8.11 -12.54 -5.35
N ALA A 230 -8.59 -13.41 -6.24
CA ALA A 230 -8.21 -14.81 -6.21
C ALA A 230 -8.14 -15.44 -7.61
N HIS A 231 -7.37 -16.52 -7.71
CA HIS A 231 -7.40 -17.46 -8.82
C HIS A 231 -7.33 -18.88 -8.30
N HIS A 232 -8.42 -19.61 -8.43
CA HIS A 232 -8.51 -21.02 -8.06
C HIS A 232 -8.40 -21.87 -9.34
N PRO A 233 -7.36 -22.72 -9.48
CA PRO A 233 -7.18 -23.61 -10.62
C PRO A 233 -8.39 -24.51 -10.85
N LYS A 234 -8.87 -24.59 -12.09
CA LYS A 234 -10.09 -25.33 -12.45
C LYS A 234 -9.86 -26.81 -12.74
N ASP A 235 -8.61 -27.17 -13.00
CA ASP A 235 -8.22 -28.55 -13.31
C ASP A 235 -6.81 -28.87 -12.79
N THR A 236 -6.43 -30.14 -12.92
CA THR A 236 -5.14 -30.65 -12.45
C THR A 236 -3.94 -30.03 -13.19
N THR A 237 -4.12 -29.59 -14.44
CA THR A 237 -3.06 -28.96 -15.22
C THR A 237 -2.81 -27.53 -14.73
N GLU A 238 -3.85 -26.73 -14.55
CA GLU A 238 -3.72 -25.39 -13.96
C GLU A 238 -3.15 -25.48 -12.53
N LEU A 239 -3.60 -26.43 -11.72
CA LEU A 239 -3.09 -26.63 -10.37
C LEU A 239 -1.60 -26.98 -10.34
N ARG A 240 -1.16 -27.85 -11.27
CA ARG A 240 0.26 -28.18 -11.41
C ARG A 240 1.09 -26.95 -11.81
N GLN A 241 0.64 -26.18 -12.81
CA GLN A 241 1.31 -24.95 -13.25
C GLN A 241 1.40 -23.91 -12.14
N TYR A 242 0.34 -23.74 -11.36
CA TYR A 242 0.32 -22.86 -10.19
C TYR A 242 1.37 -23.30 -9.17
N ARG A 243 1.39 -24.58 -8.78
CA ARG A 243 2.34 -25.12 -7.80
C ARG A 243 3.79 -25.05 -8.28
N GLU A 244 4.05 -25.25 -9.59
CA GLU A 244 5.37 -25.10 -10.18
C GLU A 244 5.90 -23.67 -10.08
N LEU A 245 5.06 -22.66 -10.30
CA LEU A 245 5.43 -21.25 -10.10
C LEU A 245 5.58 -20.93 -8.63
N LEU A 246 4.66 -21.38 -7.79
CA LEU A 246 4.70 -21.16 -6.34
C LEU A 246 5.98 -21.72 -5.72
N GLY A 247 6.40 -22.92 -6.14
CA GLY A 247 7.67 -23.54 -5.74
C GLY A 247 8.92 -22.75 -6.16
N GLN A 248 8.81 -21.82 -7.11
CA GLN A 248 9.84 -20.88 -7.53
C GLN A 248 9.69 -19.49 -6.84
N GLY A 249 8.76 -19.35 -5.89
CA GLY A 249 8.44 -18.06 -5.27
C GLY A 249 7.75 -17.08 -6.21
N LEU A 250 6.96 -17.57 -7.15
CA LEU A 250 6.28 -16.75 -8.18
C LEU A 250 4.79 -17.09 -8.27
N ILE A 251 3.97 -16.11 -8.67
CA ILE A 251 2.60 -16.31 -9.11
C ILE A 251 2.34 -15.60 -10.43
N ARG A 252 1.32 -16.08 -11.17
CA ARG A 252 0.84 -15.44 -12.41
C ARG A 252 -0.50 -14.77 -12.17
N PRO A 253 -0.57 -13.42 -12.10
CA PRO A 253 -1.79 -12.70 -11.75
C PRO A 253 -2.75 -12.48 -12.93
N SER A 254 -2.50 -13.06 -14.10
CA SER A 254 -3.22 -12.75 -15.35
C SER A 254 -4.67 -13.27 -15.43
N LYS A 255 -5.15 -13.99 -14.40
CA LYS A 255 -6.51 -14.58 -14.37
C LYS A 255 -7.17 -14.38 -13.00
N VAL A 256 -6.75 -13.35 -12.24
CA VAL A 256 -7.34 -13.10 -10.93
C VAL A 256 -8.71 -12.43 -11.07
N GLU A 257 -9.66 -12.87 -10.27
CA GLU A 257 -11.02 -12.34 -10.17
C GLU A 257 -11.29 -11.84 -8.74
N LEU A 258 -12.33 -11.05 -8.56
CA LEU A 258 -12.71 -10.56 -7.25
C LEU A 258 -13.65 -11.52 -6.53
N PHE A 259 -13.41 -11.67 -5.24
CA PHE A 259 -14.20 -12.46 -4.31
C PHE A 259 -14.61 -11.62 -3.11
N VAL A 260 -15.73 -11.97 -2.50
CA VAL A 260 -16.22 -11.37 -1.26
C VAL A 260 -16.57 -12.48 -0.27
N MET A 261 -16.22 -12.28 0.98
CA MET A 261 -16.61 -13.15 2.11
C MET A 261 -17.04 -12.31 3.31
N ASN A 262 -17.71 -12.94 4.27
CA ASN A 262 -17.92 -12.33 5.58
C ASN A 262 -16.59 -12.18 6.34
N ALA A 263 -16.55 -11.32 7.34
CA ALA A 263 -15.37 -11.05 8.16
C ALA A 263 -14.77 -12.30 8.85
N ASP A 264 -15.57 -13.34 9.06
CA ASP A 264 -15.16 -14.61 9.66
C ASP A 264 -14.71 -15.67 8.63
N GLY A 265 -14.71 -15.35 7.32
CA GLY A 265 -14.38 -16.23 6.20
C GLY A 265 -15.58 -16.99 5.62
N SER A 266 -16.77 -16.91 6.22
CA SER A 266 -17.98 -17.56 5.70
C SER A 266 -18.56 -16.81 4.48
N ASP A 267 -19.51 -17.44 3.78
CA ASP A 267 -20.19 -16.88 2.58
C ASP A 267 -19.21 -16.39 1.50
N ASN A 268 -18.15 -17.17 1.30
CA ASN A 268 -17.11 -16.85 0.33
C ASN A 268 -17.59 -17.11 -1.10
N ARG A 269 -17.59 -16.07 -1.93
CA ARG A 269 -18.09 -16.16 -3.31
C ARG A 269 -17.35 -15.25 -4.28
N GLN A 270 -17.20 -15.73 -5.49
CA GLN A 270 -16.70 -14.94 -6.62
C GLN A 270 -17.75 -13.92 -7.06
N ILE A 271 -17.32 -12.66 -7.33
CA ILE A 271 -18.21 -11.59 -7.80
C ILE A 271 -17.88 -11.12 -9.21
N THR A 272 -16.70 -11.40 -9.75
CA THR A 272 -16.37 -11.09 -11.16
C THR A 272 -15.97 -12.33 -11.95
N THR A 273 -16.21 -12.28 -13.26
CA THR A 273 -15.80 -13.29 -14.26
C THR A 273 -15.34 -12.61 -15.54
N LEU A 274 -14.53 -11.55 -15.38
CA LEU A 274 -14.17 -10.64 -16.48
C LEU A 274 -13.03 -11.20 -17.33
N GLY A 275 -12.21 -12.07 -16.76
CA GLY A 275 -10.92 -12.45 -17.34
C GLY A 275 -9.89 -11.34 -17.19
N GLY A 276 -8.64 -11.61 -17.61
CA GLY A 276 -7.54 -10.68 -17.40
C GLY A 276 -7.10 -10.63 -15.93
N ALA A 277 -6.50 -9.52 -15.54
CA ALA A 277 -6.08 -9.25 -14.17
C ALA A 277 -7.01 -8.22 -13.53
N ASN A 278 -7.66 -8.59 -12.42
CA ASN A 278 -8.53 -7.71 -11.64
C ASN A 278 -7.93 -7.59 -10.23
N PHE A 279 -7.40 -6.42 -9.85
CA PHE A 279 -6.67 -6.26 -8.60
C PHE A 279 -6.88 -4.91 -7.94
N GLY A 280 -6.28 -4.75 -6.73
CA GLY A 280 -6.39 -3.53 -5.93
C GLY A 280 -7.84 -3.16 -5.60
N PRO A 281 -8.70 -4.13 -5.19
CA PRO A 281 -10.07 -3.81 -4.86
C PRO A 281 -10.13 -2.98 -3.58
N SER A 282 -11.02 -1.99 -3.58
CA SER A 282 -11.45 -1.28 -2.38
C SER A 282 -12.95 -1.02 -2.43
N TRP A 283 -13.52 -0.57 -1.33
CA TRP A 283 -14.97 -0.36 -1.23
C TRP A 283 -15.33 1.10 -1.51
N THR A 284 -16.47 1.30 -2.15
CA THR A 284 -17.11 2.62 -2.12
C THR A 284 -17.47 3.00 -0.67
N PRO A 285 -17.50 4.29 -0.31
CA PRO A 285 -17.78 4.74 1.06
C PRO A 285 -19.12 4.25 1.63
N ASN A 286 -20.11 4.04 0.77
CA ASN A 286 -21.43 3.51 1.16
C ASN A 286 -21.46 1.97 1.29
N GLY A 287 -20.35 1.28 0.99
CA GLY A 287 -20.23 -0.18 1.09
C GLY A 287 -21.05 -0.99 0.08
N LYS A 288 -21.60 -0.36 -0.97
CA LYS A 288 -22.47 -1.05 -1.93
C LYS A 288 -21.75 -1.59 -3.14
N GLN A 289 -20.60 -1.02 -3.50
CA GLN A 289 -19.83 -1.38 -4.68
C GLN A 289 -18.35 -1.54 -4.33
N ILE A 290 -17.64 -2.24 -5.21
CA ILE A 290 -16.19 -2.38 -5.22
C ILE A 290 -15.65 -1.54 -6.35
N ILE A 291 -14.62 -0.70 -6.06
CA ILE A 291 -13.77 -0.07 -7.07
C ILE A 291 -12.48 -0.89 -7.19
N PHE A 292 -12.00 -1.13 -8.40
CA PHE A 292 -10.83 -1.98 -8.64
C PHE A 292 -10.15 -1.66 -9.97
N SER A 293 -8.96 -2.17 -10.16
CA SER A 293 -8.17 -2.04 -11.39
C SER A 293 -8.35 -3.27 -12.27
N SER A 294 -8.57 -3.09 -13.57
CA SER A 294 -8.75 -4.20 -14.49
C SER A 294 -8.20 -3.91 -15.89
N ASN A 295 -7.59 -4.92 -16.51
CA ASN A 295 -7.23 -4.92 -17.92
C ASN A 295 -8.11 -5.85 -18.78
N HIS A 296 -9.30 -6.21 -18.30
CA HIS A 296 -10.18 -7.20 -18.96
C HIS A 296 -10.52 -6.87 -20.41
N LYS A 297 -10.58 -5.59 -20.78
CA LYS A 297 -10.80 -5.16 -22.17
C LYS A 297 -9.65 -5.53 -23.10
N ASN A 298 -8.41 -5.58 -22.58
CA ASN A 298 -7.23 -6.01 -23.31
C ASN A 298 -6.22 -6.70 -22.37
N PRO A 299 -6.44 -7.98 -22.01
CA PRO A 299 -5.64 -8.71 -21.03
C PRO A 299 -4.14 -8.86 -21.37
N ARG A 300 -3.75 -8.54 -22.60
CA ARG A 300 -2.35 -8.59 -23.06
C ARG A 300 -1.63 -7.26 -22.98
N SER A 301 -2.35 -6.16 -22.69
CA SER A 301 -1.77 -4.84 -22.55
C SER A 301 -1.40 -4.56 -21.08
N GLY A 302 -0.49 -3.62 -20.88
CA GLY A 302 -0.22 -3.02 -19.57
C GLY A 302 -1.23 -1.94 -19.20
N ASN A 303 -2.26 -1.72 -20.01
CA ASN A 303 -3.31 -0.74 -19.74
C ASN A 303 -4.34 -1.33 -18.76
N PHE A 304 -4.48 -0.68 -17.64
CA PHE A 304 -5.49 -0.95 -16.62
C PHE A 304 -6.32 0.31 -16.42
N ASP A 305 -7.61 0.13 -16.34
CA ASP A 305 -8.55 1.18 -15.94
C ASP A 305 -9.20 0.83 -14.60
N LEU A 306 -9.75 1.85 -13.93
CA LEU A 306 -10.57 1.67 -12.75
C LEU A 306 -12.01 1.34 -13.14
N TYR A 307 -12.63 0.42 -12.42
CA TYR A 307 -14.00 -0.02 -12.60
C TYR A 307 -14.73 -0.07 -11.28
N LEU A 308 -16.05 0.16 -11.34
CA LEU A 308 -16.99 -0.14 -10.26
C LEU A 308 -17.77 -1.41 -10.60
N VAL A 309 -18.13 -2.18 -9.58
CA VAL A 309 -19.02 -3.35 -9.71
C VAL A 309 -19.84 -3.53 -8.43
N ASP A 310 -21.10 -3.92 -8.57
CA ASP A 310 -21.94 -4.28 -7.42
C ASP A 310 -21.49 -5.62 -6.80
N LEU A 311 -21.88 -5.86 -5.55
CA LEU A 311 -21.49 -7.07 -4.83
C LEU A 311 -22.08 -8.36 -5.43
N ASP A 312 -23.08 -8.27 -6.30
CA ASP A 312 -23.63 -9.41 -7.06
C ASP A 312 -22.97 -9.57 -8.45
N GLY A 313 -21.93 -8.79 -8.74
CA GLY A 313 -21.18 -8.84 -10.01
C GLY A 313 -21.84 -8.10 -11.17
N LYS A 314 -22.95 -7.39 -10.93
CA LYS A 314 -23.64 -6.61 -11.95
C LYS A 314 -23.20 -5.15 -11.97
N ASN A 315 -23.76 -4.38 -12.90
CA ASN A 315 -23.55 -2.95 -13.07
C ASN A 315 -22.05 -2.56 -13.13
N LEU A 316 -21.27 -3.36 -13.91
CA LEU A 316 -19.86 -3.04 -14.18
C LEU A 316 -19.78 -1.71 -14.92
N GLU A 317 -19.10 -0.74 -14.32
CA GLU A 317 -18.94 0.62 -14.85
C GLU A 317 -17.45 0.97 -14.92
N GLN A 318 -17.02 1.57 -16.04
CA GLN A 318 -15.66 2.07 -16.21
C GLN A 318 -15.54 3.48 -15.64
N VAL A 319 -14.60 3.70 -14.73
CA VAL A 319 -14.36 4.99 -14.04
C VAL A 319 -13.28 5.80 -14.74
N THR A 320 -12.17 5.17 -15.12
CA THR A 320 -11.08 5.83 -15.87
C THR A 320 -11.02 5.31 -17.29
N ASN A 321 -10.53 6.13 -18.23
CA ASN A 321 -10.47 5.81 -19.65
C ASN A 321 -9.16 6.33 -20.27
N SER A 322 -8.05 6.12 -19.58
CA SER A 322 -6.72 6.52 -20.03
C SER A 322 -6.06 5.40 -20.84
N PRO A 323 -5.24 5.69 -21.87
CA PRO A 323 -4.54 4.66 -22.64
C PRO A 323 -3.33 4.06 -21.90
N VAL A 324 -3.19 4.35 -20.60
CA VAL A 324 -2.08 3.92 -19.74
C VAL A 324 -2.60 3.31 -18.44
N PHE A 325 -1.70 2.86 -17.59
CA PHE A 325 -2.04 2.25 -16.31
C PHE A 325 -2.74 3.22 -15.35
N ASP A 326 -3.90 2.81 -14.82
CA ASP A 326 -4.58 3.36 -13.65
C ASP A 326 -4.83 2.23 -12.65
N GLY A 327 -4.40 2.41 -11.39
CA GLY A 327 -4.51 1.32 -10.41
C GLY A 327 -4.51 1.75 -8.97
N PHE A 328 -4.85 0.80 -8.09
CA PHE A 328 -4.85 0.97 -6.63
C PHE A 328 -5.74 2.11 -6.13
N PRO A 329 -7.03 2.11 -6.48
CA PRO A 329 -7.94 3.17 -6.07
C PRO A 329 -8.30 3.07 -4.58
N MET A 330 -8.38 4.21 -3.91
CA MET A 330 -8.93 4.31 -2.55
C MET A 330 -9.71 5.61 -2.38
N PHE A 331 -10.89 5.54 -1.77
CA PHE A 331 -11.63 6.73 -1.37
C PHE A 331 -11.03 7.38 -0.12
N SER A 332 -11.13 8.70 -0.05
CA SER A 332 -10.90 9.43 1.21
C SER A 332 -11.90 8.98 2.29
N PRO A 333 -11.56 9.11 3.59
CA PRO A 333 -12.45 8.67 4.68
C PRO A 333 -13.85 9.34 4.68
N ASP A 334 -13.95 10.54 4.13
CA ASP A 334 -15.23 11.25 3.98
C ASP A 334 -15.95 10.95 2.65
N GLY A 335 -15.33 10.14 1.78
CA GLY A 335 -15.86 9.71 0.50
C GLY A 335 -15.91 10.77 -0.59
N ARG A 336 -15.27 11.92 -0.38
CA ARG A 336 -15.32 13.04 -1.33
C ARG A 336 -14.23 13.02 -2.39
N GLU A 337 -13.16 12.32 -2.13
CA GLU A 337 -12.00 12.23 -3.04
C GLU A 337 -11.67 10.77 -3.33
N LEU A 338 -11.15 10.52 -4.53
CA LEU A 338 -10.52 9.27 -4.92
C LEU A 338 -9.03 9.51 -5.15
N ILE A 339 -8.17 8.66 -4.58
CA ILE A 339 -6.74 8.59 -4.89
C ILE A 339 -6.45 7.33 -5.69
N TRP A 340 -5.54 7.42 -6.68
CA TRP A 340 -5.07 6.27 -7.46
C TRP A 340 -3.65 6.50 -7.98
N ALA A 341 -3.01 5.44 -8.43
CA ALA A 341 -1.71 5.47 -9.13
C ALA A 341 -1.92 5.44 -10.64
N SER A 342 -1.17 6.24 -11.39
CA SER A 342 -1.29 6.31 -12.84
C SER A 342 0.03 6.70 -13.54
N ASN A 343 0.19 6.23 -14.79
CA ASN A 343 1.23 6.68 -15.70
C ASN A 343 0.76 7.84 -16.61
N ARG A 344 -0.45 8.37 -16.39
CA ARG A 344 -0.97 9.51 -17.19
C ARG A 344 -0.08 10.73 -17.03
N PHE A 345 0.04 11.50 -18.10
CA PHE A 345 0.89 12.68 -18.21
C PHE A 345 2.40 12.43 -18.14
N ASP A 346 2.87 11.20 -17.99
CA ASP A 346 4.27 10.84 -18.20
C ASP A 346 4.51 10.47 -19.67
N GLN A 347 5.19 11.37 -20.41
CA GLN A 347 5.50 11.16 -21.83
C GLN A 347 6.44 9.96 -22.08
N LYS A 348 7.22 9.57 -21.09
CA LYS A 348 8.20 8.48 -21.18
C LYS A 348 7.64 7.15 -20.69
N GLN A 349 6.51 7.14 -19.99
CA GLN A 349 5.91 5.99 -19.32
C GLN A 349 6.90 5.22 -18.43
N THR A 350 7.82 5.95 -17.80
CA THR A 350 8.85 5.42 -16.91
C THR A 350 8.52 5.62 -15.44
N GLU A 351 7.48 6.40 -15.17
CA GLU A 351 7.06 6.79 -13.83
C GLU A 351 5.59 6.43 -13.62
N THR A 352 5.26 6.08 -12.40
CA THR A 352 3.88 5.98 -11.93
C THR A 352 3.69 7.03 -10.85
N ASN A 353 2.72 7.93 -11.02
CA ASN A 353 2.46 9.00 -10.08
C ASN A 353 1.11 8.81 -9.39
N LEU A 354 0.97 9.44 -8.21
CA LEU A 354 -0.28 9.45 -7.48
C LEU A 354 -1.14 10.64 -7.91
N PHE A 355 -2.40 10.36 -8.14
CA PHE A 355 -3.44 11.33 -8.49
C PHE A 355 -4.54 11.31 -7.45
N ILE A 356 -5.15 12.47 -7.23
CA ILE A 356 -6.32 12.65 -6.39
C ILE A 356 -7.34 13.49 -7.15
N ALA A 357 -8.61 13.15 -7.03
CA ALA A 357 -9.70 13.90 -7.67
C ALA A 357 -10.90 13.99 -6.74
N ASP A 358 -11.69 15.06 -6.89
CA ASP A 358 -13.01 15.13 -6.27
C ASP A 358 -13.92 14.08 -6.93
N TRP A 359 -14.62 13.31 -6.10
CA TRP A 359 -15.53 12.26 -6.55
C TRP A 359 -16.96 12.80 -6.76
N LYS A 360 -17.54 12.48 -7.91
CA LYS A 360 -18.95 12.70 -8.21
C LYS A 360 -19.69 11.37 -8.31
N ASN A 361 -20.77 11.25 -7.56
CA ASN A 361 -21.67 10.09 -7.61
C ASN A 361 -22.48 10.04 -8.93
#